data_8b169fecf595159eeae56b127af5f050
#
_entry.id   8b169fecf595159eeae56b127af5f050
#
_cell.length_a   1.000
_cell.length_b   1.000
_cell.length_c   1.000
_cell.angle_alpha   90.00
_cell.angle_beta   90.00
_cell.angle_gamma   90.00
#
_symmetry.space_group_name_H-M   'P 1'
#
loop_
_entity.id
_entity.type
_entity.pdbx_description
1 polymer ?
#
loop_
_entity_poly.entity_id
_entity_poly.type
_entity_poly.pdbx_seq_one_letter_code
_entity_poly.pdbx_strand_id
1 'polypeptide(L)'
;MLMRLARQTHVRQYGEYSYLFGRVTAFDEMFRDAEPFLRFLTHEPQAKEGIIDRIFASFSGVDRETVKRDFEEFIAPLVEQKVVLEGETVEELVAQEPMFTYDCADPKTMEDKNALRNSDGTVLPARLIERYFAEHPTLFELQMDITQACTERCRHCYIPEYNPMFLPYDKICQILDEFRAMEGLHVSLSGGECMMHKDIVKIIHAIRERDCTVACLSNLTVCTDEIIQALVETEGTVQVSLYSMSPAIHDEVTRRKGSWIETMSAITRLRAANVPVRISCPCLRINYKGYPDVMKFAESLKMCSQMDFIIMGKQDCDTSNLCNRTSLSETRELLEDVILHAVPMDCEYFSPGKKASMLTAEAWKRQKACGACVNSMCLSPTGDYYPCPGFAGVPLGNCYKQSLREVWETSDATKRIRSVTNARFEGCAECKDRDYCSICMCRNYNETGDMFKPAQHFCDVARINHEVVDEAQRRRMLLAEKGTAR
;
A
#
# COMPACT_ATOMS: atom_id res chain seq x y z
N MET A 1 9.19 -13.17 34.69
CA MET A 1 8.38 -12.61 33.54
C MET A 1 9.31 -12.09 32.48
N LEU A 2 9.24 -12.63 31.28
CA LEU A 2 9.90 -12.17 30.07
C LEU A 2 8.91 -11.35 29.22
N MET A 3 9.47 -10.42 28.41
CA MET A 3 8.67 -9.57 27.52
C MET A 3 9.41 -9.35 26.21
N ARG A 4 8.69 -9.25 25.08
CA ARG A 4 9.21 -8.83 23.78
C ARG A 4 8.10 -8.28 22.87
N LEU A 5 8.48 -7.60 21.81
CA LEU A 5 7.55 -7.33 20.71
C LEU A 5 7.16 -8.65 20.00
N ALA A 6 5.93 -8.74 19.54
CA ALA A 6 5.57 -9.78 18.58
C ALA A 6 6.40 -9.63 17.29
N ARG A 7 6.71 -10.73 16.61
CA ARG A 7 7.67 -10.76 15.48
C ARG A 7 7.35 -9.75 14.37
N GLN A 8 6.08 -9.45 14.15
CA GLN A 8 5.61 -8.56 13.10
C GLN A 8 5.20 -7.17 13.59
N THR A 9 5.49 -6.85 14.84
CA THR A 9 5.31 -5.52 15.39
C THR A 9 6.55 -4.69 15.11
N HIS A 10 6.36 -3.53 14.51
CA HIS A 10 7.40 -2.57 14.17
C HIS A 10 7.20 -1.30 14.97
N VAL A 11 8.30 -0.72 15.45
CA VAL A 11 8.30 0.57 16.15
C VAL A 11 9.09 1.57 15.33
N ARG A 12 8.52 2.76 15.11
CA ARG A 12 9.19 3.89 14.45
C ARG A 12 9.04 5.15 15.28
N GLN A 13 10.02 6.03 15.20
CA GLN A 13 10.00 7.30 15.92
C GLN A 13 9.91 8.46 14.94
N TYR A 14 8.84 9.26 15.06
CA TYR A 14 8.58 10.43 14.23
C TYR A 14 8.40 11.68 15.11
N GLY A 15 9.50 12.42 15.34
CA GLY A 15 9.49 13.55 16.26
C GLY A 15 9.06 13.14 17.67
N GLU A 16 7.99 13.72 18.20
CA GLU A 16 7.42 13.39 19.51
C GLU A 16 6.49 12.14 19.50
N TYR A 17 6.29 11.53 18.33
CA TYR A 17 5.39 10.38 18.19
C TYR A 17 6.15 9.09 17.97
N SER A 18 5.75 8.05 18.71
CA SER A 18 6.12 6.67 18.43
C SER A 18 4.98 6.00 17.67
N TYR A 19 5.29 5.41 16.52
CA TYR A 19 4.34 4.68 15.70
C TYR A 19 4.56 3.18 15.86
N LEU A 20 3.50 2.47 16.19
CA LEU A 20 3.48 1.01 16.27
C LEU A 20 2.63 0.46 15.12
N PHE A 21 3.21 -0.47 14.41
CA PHE A 21 2.56 -1.19 13.33
C PHE A 21 2.67 -2.69 13.54
N GLY A 22 1.51 -3.41 13.51
CA GLY A 22 1.44 -4.86 13.59
C GLY A 22 0.45 -5.40 12.56
N ARG A 23 0.97 -6.01 11.50
CA ARG A 23 0.14 -6.46 10.38
C ARG A 23 -0.90 -7.51 10.77
N VAL A 24 -0.50 -8.55 11.51
CA VAL A 24 -1.41 -9.66 11.87
C VAL A 24 -2.37 -9.26 12.98
N THR A 25 -1.90 -8.48 13.95
CA THR A 25 -2.75 -7.91 15.00
C THR A 25 -3.63 -6.79 14.48
N ALA A 26 -3.38 -6.36 13.24
CA ALA A 26 -4.03 -5.22 12.62
C ALA A 26 -3.88 -3.94 13.45
N PHE A 27 -2.78 -3.83 14.18
CA PHE A 27 -2.46 -2.69 15.01
C PHE A 27 -1.78 -1.60 14.17
N ASP A 28 -2.22 -0.35 14.32
CA ASP A 28 -1.74 0.79 13.54
C ASP A 28 -2.03 2.07 14.35
N GLU A 29 -1.12 2.40 15.28
CA GLU A 29 -1.35 3.51 16.20
C GLU A 29 -0.12 4.40 16.41
N MET A 30 -0.36 5.70 16.65
CA MET A 30 0.63 6.68 17.04
C MET A 30 0.41 7.11 18.49
N PHE A 31 1.49 7.07 19.27
CA PHE A 31 1.52 7.49 20.67
C PHE A 31 2.43 8.70 20.82
N ARG A 32 1.89 9.76 21.41
CA ARG A 32 2.70 10.93 21.75
C ARG A 32 3.50 10.67 23.02
N ASP A 33 4.76 11.08 23.04
CA ASP A 33 5.68 10.99 24.19
C ASP A 33 5.90 9.56 24.73
N ALA A 34 5.65 8.50 23.93
CA ALA A 34 5.80 7.10 24.33
C ALA A 34 7.20 6.52 24.08
N GLU A 35 8.11 7.29 23.46
CA GLU A 35 9.47 6.85 23.13
C GLU A 35 10.20 6.23 24.32
N PRO A 36 10.16 6.80 25.55
CA PRO A 36 10.87 6.23 26.69
C PRO A 36 10.42 4.82 27.05
N PHE A 37 9.17 4.47 26.80
CA PHE A 37 8.61 3.15 27.06
C PHE A 37 8.92 2.15 25.94
N LEU A 38 8.87 2.60 24.70
CA LEU A 38 8.93 1.74 23.51
C LEU A 38 10.35 1.43 23.04
N ARG A 39 11.31 2.35 23.20
CA ARG A 39 12.69 2.19 22.69
C ARG A 39 13.44 0.99 23.26
N PHE A 40 13.05 0.49 24.43
CA PHE A 40 13.69 -0.67 25.07
C PHE A 40 12.99 -1.99 24.75
N LEU A 41 11.84 -1.94 24.08
CA LEU A 41 11.16 -3.14 23.61
C LEU A 41 11.79 -3.60 22.29
N THR A 42 12.19 -4.87 22.27
CA THR A 42 12.80 -5.51 21.10
C THR A 42 12.07 -6.82 20.77
N HIS A 43 12.41 -7.43 19.67
CA HIS A 43 11.92 -8.77 19.31
C HIS A 43 12.59 -9.88 20.13
N GLU A 44 13.71 -9.60 20.78
CA GLU A 44 14.39 -10.55 21.63
C GLU A 44 13.76 -10.56 23.04
N PRO A 45 13.54 -11.76 23.63
CA PRO A 45 13.00 -11.87 24.98
C PRO A 45 13.90 -11.20 26.02
N GLN A 46 13.34 -10.36 26.86
CA GLN A 46 14.05 -9.62 27.91
C GLN A 46 13.29 -9.72 29.23
N ALA A 47 14.00 -9.65 30.34
CA ALA A 47 13.37 -9.57 31.65
C ALA A 47 12.58 -8.24 31.78
N LYS A 48 11.31 -8.31 32.16
CA LYS A 48 10.43 -7.12 32.33
C LYS A 48 11.02 -6.10 33.28
N GLU A 49 11.53 -6.56 34.44
CA GLU A 49 12.18 -5.68 35.43
C GLU A 49 13.43 -4.98 34.84
N GLY A 50 14.22 -5.66 33.99
CA GLY A 50 15.35 -5.07 33.31
C GLY A 50 14.95 -4.00 32.27
N ILE A 51 13.78 -4.11 31.64
CA ILE A 51 13.21 -3.06 30.79
C ILE A 51 12.85 -1.85 31.66
N ILE A 52 12.13 -2.08 32.78
CA ILE A 52 11.72 -1.03 33.72
C ILE A 52 12.96 -0.29 34.27
N ASP A 53 14.03 -1.00 34.61
CA ASP A 53 15.27 -0.40 35.12
C ASP A 53 15.92 0.53 34.08
N ARG A 54 15.92 0.16 32.79
CA ARG A 54 16.44 0.99 31.71
C ARG A 54 15.55 2.22 31.46
N ILE A 55 14.23 2.04 31.53
CA ILE A 55 13.28 3.15 31.43
C ILE A 55 13.54 4.12 32.60
N PHE A 56 13.59 3.62 33.83
CA PHE A 56 13.86 4.42 35.04
C PHE A 56 15.16 5.21 34.94
N ALA A 57 16.23 4.60 34.42
CA ALA A 57 17.51 5.26 34.23
C ALA A 57 17.48 6.42 33.24
N SER A 58 16.45 6.52 32.42
CA SER A 58 16.26 7.63 31.45
C SER A 58 15.48 8.82 32.01
N PHE A 59 14.90 8.69 33.20
CA PHE A 59 14.19 9.76 33.89
C PHE A 59 14.97 10.34 35.05
N SER A 60 14.73 11.60 35.37
CA SER A 60 15.26 12.25 36.57
C SER A 60 14.12 12.84 37.39
N GLY A 61 14.21 12.70 38.74
CA GLY A 61 13.22 13.27 39.63
C GLY A 61 11.90 12.50 39.79
N VAL A 62 11.87 11.27 39.28
CA VAL A 62 10.71 10.35 39.40
C VAL A 62 11.21 9.09 40.12
N ASP A 63 10.43 8.49 41.02
CA ASP A 63 10.77 7.23 41.65
C ASP A 63 10.48 6.01 40.75
N ARG A 64 11.16 4.89 41.04
CA ARG A 64 11.05 3.68 40.20
C ARG A 64 9.66 3.07 40.20
N GLU A 65 8.94 3.12 41.30
CA GLU A 65 7.60 2.53 41.42
C GLU A 65 6.56 3.31 40.54
N THR A 66 6.74 4.63 40.48
CA THR A 66 5.92 5.45 39.54
C THR A 66 6.21 5.08 38.09
N VAL A 67 7.49 4.96 37.70
CA VAL A 67 7.84 4.55 36.32
C VAL A 67 7.31 3.16 36.02
N LYS A 68 7.40 2.22 36.98
CA LYS A 68 6.88 0.86 36.81
C LYS A 68 5.39 0.85 36.58
N ARG A 69 4.61 1.57 37.43
CA ARG A 69 3.16 1.66 37.29
C ARG A 69 2.77 2.26 35.94
N ASP A 70 3.37 3.37 35.55
CA ASP A 70 3.03 4.08 34.31
C ASP A 70 3.39 3.23 33.07
N PHE A 71 4.52 2.48 33.13
CA PHE A 71 4.87 1.52 32.09
C PHE A 71 3.88 0.35 32.02
N GLU A 72 3.48 -0.22 33.15
CA GLU A 72 2.52 -1.32 33.21
C GLU A 72 1.14 -0.91 32.71
N GLU A 73 0.68 0.31 33.05
CA GLU A 73 -0.56 0.87 32.51
C GLU A 73 -0.50 1.09 30.99
N PHE A 74 0.64 1.60 30.49
CA PHE A 74 0.82 1.82 29.05
C PHE A 74 0.89 0.50 28.27
N ILE A 75 1.59 -0.51 28.81
CA ILE A 75 1.84 -1.75 28.08
C ILE A 75 0.67 -2.74 28.11
N ALA A 76 -0.21 -2.67 29.11
CA ALA A 76 -1.29 -3.64 29.30
C ALA A 76 -2.19 -3.80 28.07
N PRO A 77 -2.70 -2.74 27.41
CA PRO A 77 -3.49 -2.86 26.20
C PRO A 77 -2.70 -3.44 25.01
N LEU A 78 -1.38 -3.19 24.94
CA LEU A 78 -0.53 -3.75 23.89
C LEU A 78 -0.29 -5.25 24.08
N VAL A 79 -0.27 -5.73 25.34
CA VAL A 79 -0.22 -7.16 25.67
C VAL A 79 -1.55 -7.84 25.35
N GLU A 80 -2.67 -7.23 25.71
CA GLU A 80 -3.99 -7.75 25.39
C GLU A 80 -4.17 -7.94 23.86
N GLN A 81 -3.68 -6.99 23.08
CA GLN A 81 -3.74 -7.03 21.61
C GLN A 81 -2.62 -7.86 20.97
N LYS A 82 -1.76 -8.51 21.77
CA LYS A 82 -0.61 -9.31 21.32
C LYS A 82 0.38 -8.53 20.42
N VAL A 83 0.47 -7.24 20.61
CA VAL A 83 1.51 -6.37 20.03
C VAL A 83 2.83 -6.56 20.81
N VAL A 84 2.69 -6.69 22.13
CA VAL A 84 3.73 -7.10 23.07
C VAL A 84 3.34 -8.45 23.68
N LEU A 85 4.30 -9.34 23.87
CA LEU A 85 4.10 -10.65 24.46
C LEU A 85 4.76 -10.71 25.83
N GLU A 86 4.07 -11.29 26.82
CA GLU A 86 4.56 -11.58 28.16
C GLU A 86 4.46 -13.08 28.48
N GLY A 87 5.46 -13.64 29.16
CA GLY A 87 5.50 -15.04 29.58
C GLY A 87 6.62 -15.33 30.57
N GLU A 88 6.56 -16.47 31.26
CA GLU A 88 7.65 -16.88 32.17
C GLU A 88 8.81 -17.50 31.41
N THR A 89 8.56 -18.12 30.25
CA THR A 89 9.56 -18.79 29.43
C THR A 89 9.53 -18.29 27.97
N VAL A 90 10.58 -18.58 27.23
CA VAL A 90 10.65 -18.27 25.78
C VAL A 90 9.62 -19.08 25.00
N GLU A 91 9.38 -20.33 25.42
CA GLU A 91 8.39 -21.23 24.80
C GLU A 91 6.98 -20.67 24.92
N GLU A 92 6.63 -20.07 26.06
CA GLU A 92 5.35 -19.39 26.25
C GLU A 92 5.19 -18.18 25.33
N LEU A 93 6.25 -17.37 25.16
CA LEU A 93 6.24 -16.25 24.22
C LEU A 93 6.07 -16.72 22.78
N VAL A 94 6.73 -17.80 22.38
CA VAL A 94 6.60 -18.39 21.03
C VAL A 94 5.17 -18.94 20.82
N ALA A 95 4.58 -19.57 21.81
CA ALA A 95 3.23 -20.12 21.72
C ALA A 95 2.14 -19.03 21.60
N GLN A 96 2.43 -17.82 22.07
CA GLN A 96 1.50 -16.68 21.99
C GLN A 96 1.64 -15.90 20.68
N GLU A 97 2.67 -16.18 19.85
CA GLU A 97 2.95 -15.42 18.63
C GLU A 97 1.73 -15.35 17.71
N PRO A 98 1.22 -14.16 17.40
CA PRO A 98 0.11 -14.05 16.46
C PRO A 98 0.57 -14.46 15.06
N MET A 99 -0.20 -15.36 14.45
CA MET A 99 0.08 -15.85 13.10
C MET A 99 -1.07 -15.50 12.16
N PHE A 100 -0.73 -15.09 10.95
CA PHE A 100 -1.74 -14.92 9.91
C PHE A 100 -2.29 -16.28 9.49
N THR A 101 -3.62 -16.39 9.48
CA THR A 101 -4.32 -17.53 8.88
C THR A 101 -5.54 -17.02 8.11
N TYR A 102 -5.85 -17.64 6.99
CA TYR A 102 -7.05 -17.32 6.22
C TYR A 102 -8.36 -17.67 6.95
N ASP A 103 -8.30 -18.53 7.94
CA ASP A 103 -9.49 -18.93 8.70
C ASP A 103 -9.95 -17.84 9.68
N CYS A 104 -9.01 -17.03 10.18
CA CYS A 104 -9.28 -15.89 11.07
C CYS A 104 -9.48 -14.57 10.33
N ALA A 105 -9.17 -14.53 9.03
CA ALA A 105 -9.36 -13.32 8.22
C ALA A 105 -10.87 -13.11 7.97
N ASP A 106 -11.46 -12.14 8.65
CA ASP A 106 -12.76 -11.60 8.24
C ASP A 106 -12.51 -10.47 7.24
N PRO A 107 -12.86 -10.63 5.95
CA PRO A 107 -12.71 -9.57 4.96
C PRO A 107 -13.43 -8.29 5.39
N LYS A 108 -14.51 -8.38 6.15
CA LYS A 108 -15.27 -7.22 6.65
C LYS A 108 -14.50 -6.42 7.69
N THR A 109 -13.73 -7.07 8.58
CA THR A 109 -12.89 -6.34 9.55
C THR A 109 -11.74 -5.60 8.89
N MET A 110 -11.31 -6.00 7.69
CA MET A 110 -10.32 -5.26 6.90
C MET A 110 -10.94 -4.08 6.13
N GLU A 111 -12.24 -4.12 5.80
CA GLU A 111 -12.96 -3.03 5.13
C GLU A 111 -13.41 -1.93 6.11
N ASP A 112 -13.81 -2.27 7.33
CA ASP A 112 -14.22 -1.30 8.36
C ASP A 112 -13.08 -0.35 8.82
N LYS A 113 -11.82 -0.70 8.55
CA LYS A 113 -10.68 0.19 8.79
C LYS A 113 -10.61 1.39 7.84
N ASN A 114 -11.41 1.41 6.79
CA ASN A 114 -11.63 2.58 5.95
C ASN A 114 -12.68 3.55 6.52
N ALA A 115 -13.32 3.25 7.65
CA ALA A 115 -14.17 4.19 8.37
C ALA A 115 -13.32 5.40 8.80
N LEU A 116 -13.76 6.59 8.43
CA LEU A 116 -12.97 7.82 8.50
C LEU A 116 -12.89 8.42 9.90
N ARG A 117 -13.68 7.91 10.85
CA ARG A 117 -13.76 8.33 12.26
C ARG A 117 -14.32 7.20 13.11
N ASN A 118 -13.90 7.16 14.37
CA ASN A 118 -14.58 6.39 15.40
C ASN A 118 -15.98 6.96 15.67
N SER A 119 -16.85 6.16 16.28
CA SER A 119 -18.20 6.57 16.65
C SER A 119 -18.27 7.82 17.55
N ASP A 120 -17.19 8.13 18.27
CA ASP A 120 -17.01 9.34 19.11
C ASP A 120 -16.49 10.55 18.33
N GLY A 121 -16.23 10.43 17.02
CA GLY A 121 -15.73 11.50 16.16
C GLY A 121 -14.22 11.68 16.17
N THR A 122 -13.45 10.84 16.88
CA THR A 122 -11.99 10.87 16.85
C THR A 122 -11.44 10.42 15.49
N VAL A 123 -10.33 11.01 15.07
CA VAL A 123 -9.66 10.67 13.81
C VAL A 123 -8.97 9.32 14.00
N LEU A 124 -9.16 8.39 13.05
CA LEU A 124 -8.48 7.10 13.08
C LEU A 124 -6.95 7.25 13.05
N PRO A 125 -6.21 6.37 13.75
CA PRO A 125 -4.75 6.41 13.83
C PRO A 125 -4.04 6.49 12.48
N ALA A 126 -4.46 5.69 11.49
CA ALA A 126 -3.92 5.73 10.13
C ALA A 126 -4.00 7.12 9.48
N ARG A 127 -4.98 7.94 9.85
CA ARG A 127 -5.08 9.33 9.37
C ARG A 127 -4.23 10.32 10.16
N LEU A 128 -3.90 10.00 11.40
CA LEU A 128 -2.95 10.82 12.16
C LEU A 128 -1.58 10.74 11.51
N ILE A 129 -1.13 9.56 11.09
CA ILE A 129 0.15 9.40 10.41
C ILE A 129 0.18 10.08 9.03
N GLU A 130 -0.89 9.96 8.23
CA GLU A 130 -1.00 10.66 6.95
C GLU A 130 -0.95 12.18 7.12
N ARG A 131 -1.66 12.71 8.12
CA ARG A 131 -1.65 14.13 8.45
C ARG A 131 -0.27 14.58 8.93
N TYR A 132 0.36 13.79 9.79
CA TYR A 132 1.72 14.05 10.25
C TYR A 132 2.69 14.13 9.07
N PHE A 133 2.67 13.17 8.14
CA PHE A 133 3.55 13.17 6.98
C PHE A 133 3.26 14.31 5.99
N ALA A 134 2.03 14.77 5.89
CA ALA A 134 1.70 15.94 5.07
C ALA A 134 2.39 17.23 5.59
N GLU A 135 2.55 17.33 6.91
CA GLU A 135 3.23 18.44 7.59
C GLU A 135 4.74 18.19 7.75
N HIS A 136 5.14 16.94 7.95
CA HIS A 136 6.52 16.47 8.18
C HIS A 136 6.88 15.36 7.18
N PRO A 137 7.25 15.70 5.93
CA PRO A 137 7.55 14.70 4.90
C PRO A 137 8.58 13.67 5.35
N THR A 138 8.16 12.42 5.42
CA THR A 138 8.95 11.29 5.94
C THR A 138 8.90 10.15 4.95
N LEU A 139 10.05 9.61 4.55
CA LEU A 139 10.10 8.47 3.62
C LEU A 139 9.68 7.19 4.36
N PHE A 140 8.38 6.93 4.33
CA PHE A 140 7.73 5.82 5.03
C PHE A 140 7.65 4.55 4.18
N GLU A 141 7.46 4.72 2.87
CA GLU A 141 7.34 3.64 1.89
C GLU A 141 8.39 3.79 0.79
N LEU A 142 9.10 2.70 0.49
CA LEU A 142 10.02 2.61 -0.63
C LEU A 142 9.61 1.47 -1.55
N GLN A 143 9.18 1.80 -2.78
CA GLN A 143 9.06 0.78 -3.81
C GLN A 143 10.40 0.61 -4.52
N MET A 144 10.85 -0.62 -4.65
CA MET A 144 12.07 -0.98 -5.36
C MET A 144 11.73 -1.83 -6.57
N ASP A 145 11.82 -1.24 -7.75
CA ASP A 145 11.80 -1.99 -9.01
C ASP A 145 13.19 -2.58 -9.21
N ILE A 146 13.40 -3.82 -8.71
CA ILE A 146 14.73 -4.44 -8.64
C ILE A 146 15.21 -5.05 -9.95
N THR A 147 14.33 -5.11 -10.95
CA THR A 147 14.64 -5.60 -12.31
C THR A 147 13.67 -5.07 -13.34
N GLN A 148 14.13 -4.94 -14.59
CA GLN A 148 13.25 -4.73 -15.75
C GLN A 148 12.92 -6.05 -16.47
N ALA A 149 13.61 -7.16 -16.13
CA ALA A 149 13.28 -8.46 -16.69
C ALA A 149 11.87 -8.89 -16.26
N CYS A 150 11.12 -9.45 -17.20
CA CYS A 150 9.79 -9.99 -16.93
C CYS A 150 9.55 -11.23 -17.80
N THR A 151 8.81 -12.19 -17.27
CA THR A 151 8.36 -13.37 -17.99
C THR A 151 7.19 -13.08 -18.94
N GLU A 152 6.50 -11.96 -18.74
CA GLU A 152 5.30 -11.55 -19.47
C GLU A 152 5.53 -10.29 -20.30
N ARG A 153 4.57 -9.98 -21.19
CA ARG A 153 4.53 -8.78 -22.04
C ARG A 153 3.10 -8.20 -22.03
N CYS A 154 2.59 -7.92 -20.84
CA CYS A 154 1.19 -7.54 -20.63
C CYS A 154 0.77 -6.38 -21.52
N ARG A 155 -0.45 -6.46 -22.08
CA ARG A 155 -0.99 -5.49 -23.03
C ARG A 155 -1.07 -4.06 -22.50
N HIS A 156 -1.21 -3.92 -21.19
CA HIS A 156 -1.39 -2.62 -20.52
C HIS A 156 -0.12 -2.12 -19.81
N CYS A 157 0.98 -2.88 -19.88
CA CYS A 157 2.18 -2.56 -19.12
C CYS A 157 2.69 -1.14 -19.45
N TYR A 158 3.02 -0.40 -18.41
CA TYR A 158 3.56 0.95 -18.54
C TYR A 158 5.10 0.97 -18.69
N ILE A 159 5.77 -0.18 -18.48
CA ILE A 159 7.22 -0.32 -18.70
C ILE A 159 7.47 -0.37 -20.21
N PRO A 160 8.28 0.57 -20.76
CA PRO A 160 8.50 0.62 -22.21
C PRO A 160 9.39 -0.49 -22.74
N GLU A 161 10.40 -0.88 -21.96
CA GLU A 161 11.41 -1.87 -22.34
C GLU A 161 11.66 -2.91 -21.24
N TYR A 162 11.94 -4.15 -21.64
CA TYR A 162 12.18 -5.27 -20.73
C TYR A 162 13.65 -5.71 -20.80
N ASN A 163 14.54 -4.86 -20.31
CA ASN A 163 15.96 -5.18 -20.27
C ASN A 163 16.28 -6.17 -19.13
N PRO A 164 17.21 -7.13 -19.32
CA PRO A 164 17.66 -8.04 -18.28
C PRO A 164 18.62 -7.33 -17.31
N MET A 165 18.18 -6.21 -16.74
CA MET A 165 18.91 -5.43 -15.77
C MET A 165 18.41 -5.75 -14.37
N PHE A 166 19.33 -5.91 -13.44
CA PHE A 166 19.06 -6.23 -12.03
C PHE A 166 19.85 -5.29 -11.14
N LEU A 167 19.18 -4.72 -10.14
CA LEU A 167 19.86 -3.91 -9.13
C LEU A 167 20.73 -4.84 -8.27
N PRO A 168 22.05 -4.57 -8.10
CA PRO A 168 22.93 -5.45 -7.33
C PRO A 168 22.48 -5.61 -5.86
N TYR A 169 22.59 -6.84 -5.32
CA TYR A 169 22.20 -7.15 -3.95
C TYR A 169 22.86 -6.23 -2.92
N ASP A 170 24.18 -5.99 -3.02
CA ASP A 170 24.90 -5.12 -2.09
C ASP A 170 24.38 -3.67 -2.13
N LYS A 171 24.00 -3.19 -3.32
CA LYS A 171 23.39 -1.86 -3.48
C LYS A 171 22.00 -1.82 -2.84
N ILE A 172 21.20 -2.86 -2.98
CA ILE A 172 19.90 -2.99 -2.30
C ILE A 172 20.10 -2.91 -0.79
N CYS A 173 21.06 -3.69 -0.24
CA CYS A 173 21.36 -3.67 1.20
C CYS A 173 21.76 -2.27 1.68
N GLN A 174 22.65 -1.58 0.94
CA GLN A 174 23.04 -0.20 1.28
C GLN A 174 21.82 0.73 1.36
N ILE A 175 20.93 0.67 0.37
CA ILE A 175 19.73 1.52 0.31
C ILE A 175 18.77 1.18 1.45
N LEU A 176 18.60 -0.10 1.78
CA LEU A 176 17.79 -0.54 2.91
C LEU A 176 18.33 -0.06 4.25
N ASP A 177 19.68 -0.03 4.44
CA ASP A 177 20.31 0.54 5.63
C ASP A 177 20.02 2.04 5.75
N GLU A 178 20.14 2.78 4.65
CA GLU A 178 19.81 4.21 4.61
C GLU A 178 18.30 4.44 4.88
N PHE A 179 17.43 3.62 4.29
CA PHE A 179 15.98 3.70 4.47
C PHE A 179 15.58 3.44 5.93
N ARG A 180 16.17 2.40 6.56
CA ARG A 180 15.93 2.12 7.99
C ARG A 180 16.43 3.25 8.89
N ALA A 181 17.60 3.82 8.58
CA ALA A 181 18.16 4.98 9.31
C ALA A 181 17.34 6.28 9.16
N MET A 182 16.40 6.31 8.21
CA MET A 182 15.41 7.38 8.01
C MET A 182 14.03 7.04 8.61
N GLU A 183 13.95 6.01 9.45
CA GLU A 183 12.70 5.49 10.04
C GLU A 183 11.68 4.99 9.01
N GLY A 184 12.15 4.56 7.84
CA GLY A 184 11.33 3.92 6.83
C GLY A 184 10.80 2.56 7.29
N LEU A 185 9.61 2.18 6.83
CA LEU A 185 8.94 0.96 7.28
C LEU A 185 8.59 -0.01 6.16
N HIS A 186 7.89 0.46 5.13
CA HIS A 186 7.32 -0.41 4.12
C HIS A 186 8.20 -0.50 2.88
N VAL A 187 8.59 -1.71 2.50
CA VAL A 187 9.34 -1.99 1.27
C VAL A 187 8.47 -2.84 0.35
N SER A 188 8.26 -2.36 -0.88
CA SER A 188 7.59 -3.10 -1.94
C SER A 188 8.58 -3.46 -3.03
N LEU A 189 8.73 -4.75 -3.31
CA LEU A 189 9.55 -5.26 -4.41
C LEU A 189 8.72 -5.40 -5.67
N SER A 190 9.17 -4.80 -6.76
CA SER A 190 8.47 -4.77 -8.04
C SER A 190 9.47 -4.70 -9.21
N GLY A 191 9.01 -4.17 -10.34
CA GLY A 191 9.76 -3.97 -11.58
C GLY A 191 9.07 -4.68 -12.74
N GLY A 192 9.82 -5.43 -13.56
CA GLY A 192 9.21 -6.35 -14.52
C GLY A 192 8.56 -7.53 -13.79
N GLU A 193 9.39 -8.43 -13.27
CA GLU A 193 8.99 -9.50 -12.34
C GLU A 193 10.09 -9.66 -11.28
N CYS A 194 9.80 -9.19 -10.06
CA CYS A 194 10.80 -9.16 -8.99
C CYS A 194 11.34 -10.54 -8.61
N MET A 195 10.51 -11.59 -8.73
CA MET A 195 10.91 -12.97 -8.42
C MET A 195 11.91 -13.57 -9.43
N MET A 196 12.19 -12.88 -10.55
CA MET A 196 13.29 -13.24 -11.45
C MET A 196 14.67 -12.84 -10.92
N HIS A 197 14.75 -12.00 -9.88
CA HIS A 197 16.04 -11.61 -9.32
C HIS A 197 16.72 -12.82 -8.66
N LYS A 198 17.96 -13.13 -9.08
CA LYS A 198 18.70 -14.30 -8.60
C LYS A 198 18.89 -14.35 -7.07
N ASP A 199 18.94 -13.21 -6.42
CA ASP A 199 19.10 -13.07 -4.97
C ASP A 199 17.78 -12.72 -4.26
N ILE A 200 16.61 -12.98 -4.87
CA ILE A 200 15.31 -12.55 -4.33
C ILE A 200 15.07 -13.05 -2.91
N VAL A 201 15.41 -14.30 -2.60
CA VAL A 201 15.29 -14.87 -1.24
C VAL A 201 16.12 -14.08 -0.25
N LYS A 202 17.39 -13.79 -0.59
CA LYS A 202 18.26 -12.98 0.27
C LYS A 202 17.73 -11.54 0.46
N ILE A 203 17.16 -10.95 -0.60
CA ILE A 203 16.59 -9.59 -0.55
C ILE A 203 15.39 -9.56 0.40
N ILE A 204 14.50 -10.55 0.34
CA ILE A 204 13.35 -10.69 1.23
C ILE A 204 13.82 -10.73 2.69
N HIS A 205 14.82 -11.57 3.01
CA HIS A 205 15.39 -11.63 4.35
C HIS A 205 16.08 -10.33 4.76
N ALA A 206 16.88 -9.72 3.87
CA ALA A 206 17.59 -8.48 4.15
C ALA A 206 16.66 -7.31 4.52
N ILE A 207 15.45 -7.26 3.94
CA ILE A 207 14.42 -6.29 4.31
C ILE A 207 13.94 -6.54 5.74
N ARG A 208 13.65 -7.80 6.07
CA ARG A 208 13.15 -8.18 7.40
C ARG A 208 14.19 -8.00 8.50
N GLU A 209 15.47 -8.32 8.22
CA GLU A 209 16.59 -8.12 9.13
C GLU A 209 16.76 -6.64 9.55
N ARG A 210 16.31 -5.72 8.72
CA ARG A 210 16.28 -4.27 9.00
C ARG A 210 14.97 -3.80 9.64
N ASP A 211 14.21 -4.73 10.17
CA ASP A 211 12.92 -4.45 10.79
C ASP A 211 11.95 -3.68 9.87
N CYS A 212 11.96 -4.00 8.57
CA CYS A 212 11.03 -3.47 7.59
C CYS A 212 10.02 -4.54 7.15
N THR A 213 8.84 -4.11 6.73
CA THR A 213 7.87 -5.02 6.12
C THR A 213 8.22 -5.24 4.65
N VAL A 214 7.93 -6.43 4.13
CA VAL A 214 8.14 -6.77 2.73
C VAL A 214 6.83 -7.11 2.03
N ALA A 215 6.63 -6.53 0.83
CA ALA A 215 5.57 -6.89 -0.08
C ALA A 215 6.14 -7.16 -1.46
N CYS A 216 5.75 -8.26 -2.12
CA CYS A 216 6.13 -8.56 -3.50
C CYS A 216 4.94 -8.29 -4.43
N LEU A 217 5.15 -7.44 -5.45
CA LEU A 217 4.22 -7.24 -6.55
C LEU A 217 4.70 -8.14 -7.70
N SER A 218 3.95 -9.20 -8.02
CA SER A 218 4.42 -10.28 -8.88
C SER A 218 3.30 -10.86 -9.75
N ASN A 219 3.67 -11.37 -10.91
CA ASN A 219 2.81 -12.22 -11.73
C ASN A 219 2.83 -13.70 -11.30
N LEU A 220 3.73 -14.05 -10.38
CA LEU A 220 3.91 -15.37 -9.77
C LEU A 220 4.37 -16.49 -10.72
N THR A 221 4.68 -16.22 -11.98
CA THR A 221 5.04 -17.29 -12.95
C THR A 221 6.36 -17.98 -12.63
N VAL A 222 7.19 -17.39 -11.75
CA VAL A 222 8.48 -17.94 -11.31
C VAL A 222 8.59 -18.08 -9.79
N CYS A 223 7.44 -18.16 -9.09
CA CYS A 223 7.38 -18.30 -7.65
C CYS A 223 7.79 -19.74 -7.24
N THR A 224 8.99 -19.90 -6.66
CA THR A 224 9.52 -21.19 -6.18
C THR A 224 9.13 -21.45 -4.72
N ASP A 225 9.36 -22.68 -4.23
CA ASP A 225 9.08 -23.03 -2.84
C ASP A 225 10.04 -22.31 -1.87
N GLU A 226 11.28 -22.01 -2.28
CA GLU A 226 12.23 -21.24 -1.51
C GLU A 226 11.77 -19.79 -1.34
N ILE A 227 11.14 -19.19 -2.37
CA ILE A 227 10.54 -17.85 -2.26
C ILE A 227 9.35 -17.89 -1.30
N ILE A 228 8.48 -18.90 -1.41
CA ILE A 228 7.34 -19.07 -0.48
C ILE A 228 7.84 -19.22 0.96
N GLN A 229 8.88 -20.04 1.18
CA GLN A 229 9.45 -20.22 2.52
C GLN A 229 10.02 -18.89 3.08
N ALA A 230 10.76 -18.13 2.25
CA ALA A 230 11.26 -16.81 2.65
C ALA A 230 10.13 -15.84 3.03
N LEU A 231 9.01 -15.85 2.28
CA LEU A 231 7.84 -15.03 2.61
C LEU A 231 7.18 -15.47 3.93
N VAL A 232 7.12 -16.77 4.23
CA VAL A 232 6.63 -17.29 5.52
C VAL A 232 7.54 -16.82 6.65
N GLU A 233 8.85 -17.00 6.50
CA GLU A 233 9.85 -16.67 7.54
C GLU A 233 9.92 -15.17 7.85
N THR A 234 9.66 -14.33 6.85
CA THR A 234 9.69 -12.86 6.97
C THR A 234 8.32 -12.22 7.15
N GLU A 235 7.24 -13.04 7.18
CA GLU A 235 5.84 -12.57 7.20
C GLU A 235 5.53 -11.61 6.04
N GLY A 236 6.17 -11.89 4.90
CA GLY A 236 6.00 -11.13 3.68
C GLY A 236 4.61 -11.29 3.07
N THR A 237 4.23 -10.34 2.24
CA THR A 237 2.95 -10.37 1.53
C THR A 237 3.15 -10.36 0.02
N VAL A 238 2.14 -10.80 -0.69
CA VAL A 238 2.15 -10.81 -2.16
C VAL A 238 0.92 -10.10 -2.70
N GLN A 239 1.12 -9.18 -3.65
CA GLN A 239 0.06 -8.74 -4.55
C GLN A 239 0.28 -9.39 -5.91
N VAL A 240 -0.73 -10.11 -6.38
CA VAL A 240 -0.70 -10.82 -7.66
C VAL A 240 -1.69 -10.22 -8.65
N SER A 241 -1.27 -10.10 -9.92
CA SER A 241 -2.15 -9.71 -11.01
C SER A 241 -2.87 -10.95 -11.59
N LEU A 242 -4.20 -11.00 -11.47
CA LEU A 242 -5.04 -12.04 -12.05
C LEU A 242 -6.11 -11.41 -12.93
N TYR A 243 -5.98 -11.55 -14.25
CA TYR A 243 -6.81 -10.81 -15.21
C TYR A 243 -8.14 -11.49 -15.53
N SER A 244 -8.26 -12.79 -15.34
CA SER A 244 -9.48 -13.55 -15.62
C SER A 244 -9.42 -14.94 -15.01
N MET A 245 -10.56 -15.53 -14.73
CA MET A 245 -10.69 -16.95 -14.43
C MET A 245 -10.64 -17.83 -15.68
N SER A 246 -10.73 -17.23 -16.89
CA SER A 246 -10.48 -17.92 -18.15
C SER A 246 -9.00 -17.91 -18.49
N PRO A 247 -8.34 -19.11 -18.60
CA PRO A 247 -6.94 -19.20 -18.98
C PRO A 247 -6.62 -18.49 -20.29
N ALA A 248 -7.51 -18.62 -21.30
CA ALA A 248 -7.32 -18.00 -22.61
C ALA A 248 -7.28 -16.47 -22.54
N ILE A 249 -8.17 -15.85 -21.75
CA ILE A 249 -8.22 -14.39 -21.59
C ILE A 249 -7.02 -13.90 -20.78
N HIS A 250 -6.66 -14.59 -19.68
CA HIS A 250 -5.50 -14.24 -18.88
C HIS A 250 -4.22 -14.29 -19.72
N ASP A 251 -3.96 -15.40 -20.40
CA ASP A 251 -2.78 -15.60 -21.25
C ASP A 251 -2.73 -14.58 -22.40
N GLU A 252 -3.88 -14.16 -22.91
CA GLU A 252 -3.94 -13.12 -23.92
C GLU A 252 -3.58 -11.73 -23.38
N VAL A 253 -4.00 -11.39 -22.16
CA VAL A 253 -3.60 -10.15 -21.50
C VAL A 253 -2.10 -10.14 -21.24
N THR A 254 -1.55 -11.22 -20.71
CA THR A 254 -0.12 -11.37 -20.37
C THR A 254 0.77 -11.58 -21.59
N ARG A 255 0.16 -11.95 -22.74
CA ARG A 255 0.86 -12.40 -23.96
C ARG A 255 1.81 -13.57 -23.72
N ARG A 256 1.45 -14.43 -22.75
CA ARG A 256 2.22 -15.62 -22.40
C ARG A 256 1.28 -16.82 -22.20
N LYS A 257 1.39 -17.79 -23.09
CA LYS A 257 0.62 -19.03 -22.98
C LYS A 257 1.07 -19.82 -21.74
N GLY A 258 0.09 -20.24 -20.92
CA GLY A 258 0.31 -21.01 -19.71
C GLY A 258 0.54 -20.16 -18.45
N SER A 259 0.61 -18.83 -18.55
CA SER A 259 0.80 -17.95 -17.39
C SER A 259 -0.31 -18.13 -16.37
N TRP A 260 -1.56 -18.31 -16.79
CA TRP A 260 -2.68 -18.56 -15.87
C TRP A 260 -2.45 -19.79 -14.99
N ILE A 261 -1.97 -20.91 -15.56
CA ILE A 261 -1.71 -22.15 -14.81
C ILE A 261 -0.61 -21.93 -13.76
N GLU A 262 0.49 -21.26 -14.14
CA GLU A 262 1.60 -20.96 -13.24
C GLU A 262 1.15 -20.04 -12.10
N THR A 263 0.46 -18.95 -12.41
CA THR A 263 -0.08 -18.00 -11.45
C THR A 263 -1.04 -18.68 -10.46
N MET A 264 -2.01 -19.47 -10.96
CA MET A 264 -2.98 -20.17 -10.11
C MET A 264 -2.34 -21.22 -9.22
N SER A 265 -1.34 -21.96 -9.74
CA SER A 265 -0.55 -22.92 -8.95
C SER A 265 0.17 -22.21 -7.81
N ALA A 266 0.81 -21.07 -8.07
CA ALA A 266 1.51 -20.30 -7.05
C ALA A 266 0.55 -19.70 -6.01
N ILE A 267 -0.60 -19.15 -6.40
CA ILE A 267 -1.65 -18.69 -5.48
C ILE A 267 -2.06 -19.82 -4.52
N THR A 268 -2.27 -21.03 -5.06
CA THR A 268 -2.66 -22.19 -4.25
C THR A 268 -1.59 -22.55 -3.22
N ARG A 269 -0.31 -22.57 -3.61
CA ARG A 269 0.81 -22.87 -2.71
C ARG A 269 1.02 -21.80 -1.65
N LEU A 270 0.95 -20.52 -2.03
CA LEU A 270 1.04 -19.38 -1.10
C LEU A 270 -0.08 -19.43 -0.05
N ARG A 271 -1.30 -19.72 -0.49
CA ARG A 271 -2.44 -19.87 0.43
C ARG A 271 -2.24 -21.03 1.40
N ALA A 272 -1.80 -22.19 0.89
CA ALA A 272 -1.51 -23.37 1.73
C ALA A 272 -0.42 -23.09 2.77
N ALA A 273 0.52 -22.20 2.47
CA ALA A 273 1.59 -21.74 3.36
C ALA A 273 1.14 -20.57 4.28
N ASN A 274 -0.11 -20.13 4.25
CA ASN A 274 -0.61 -18.96 4.96
C ASN A 274 0.15 -17.64 4.67
N VAL A 275 0.69 -17.49 3.47
CA VAL A 275 1.25 -16.21 3.02
C VAL A 275 0.08 -15.29 2.61
N PRO A 276 -0.03 -14.06 3.16
CA PRO A 276 -1.09 -13.14 2.78
C PRO A 276 -0.99 -12.75 1.30
N VAL A 277 -2.02 -13.06 0.52
CA VAL A 277 -2.13 -12.73 -0.90
C VAL A 277 -3.26 -11.74 -1.12
N ARG A 278 -2.97 -10.68 -1.88
CA ARG A 278 -3.98 -9.77 -2.44
C ARG A 278 -4.06 -9.99 -3.94
N ILE A 279 -5.26 -10.20 -4.46
CA ILE A 279 -5.51 -10.32 -5.89
C ILE A 279 -5.84 -8.95 -6.46
N SER A 280 -5.07 -8.51 -7.47
CA SER A 280 -5.33 -7.32 -8.26
C SER A 280 -5.84 -7.74 -9.64
N CYS A 281 -7.01 -7.23 -10.03
CA CYS A 281 -7.61 -7.49 -11.33
C CYS A 281 -7.65 -6.19 -12.17
N PRO A 282 -6.58 -5.87 -12.91
CA PRO A 282 -6.62 -4.76 -13.85
C PRO A 282 -7.61 -5.06 -14.99
N CYS A 283 -8.62 -4.19 -15.16
CA CYS A 283 -9.68 -4.34 -16.14
C CYS A 283 -9.32 -3.61 -17.44
N LEU A 284 -9.12 -4.37 -18.50
CA LEU A 284 -8.94 -3.93 -19.87
C LEU A 284 -10.21 -4.23 -20.68
N ARG A 285 -10.28 -3.70 -21.89
CA ARG A 285 -11.40 -4.00 -22.83
C ARG A 285 -11.66 -5.50 -23.02
N ILE A 286 -10.60 -6.32 -22.99
CA ILE A 286 -10.69 -7.76 -23.22
C ILE A 286 -11.24 -8.54 -22.03
N ASN A 287 -11.07 -8.06 -20.78
CA ASN A 287 -11.39 -8.83 -19.58
C ASN A 287 -12.35 -8.17 -18.60
N TYR A 288 -12.78 -6.90 -18.82
CA TYR A 288 -13.55 -6.17 -17.82
C TYR A 288 -14.87 -6.84 -17.41
N LYS A 289 -15.51 -7.59 -18.29
CA LYS A 289 -16.75 -8.34 -17.96
C LYS A 289 -16.52 -9.52 -17.03
N GLY A 290 -15.29 -10.04 -16.98
CA GLY A 290 -14.92 -11.21 -16.18
C GLY A 290 -14.37 -10.89 -14.80
N TYR A 291 -14.26 -9.61 -14.41
CA TYR A 291 -13.73 -9.24 -13.09
C TYR A 291 -14.55 -9.81 -11.91
N PRO A 292 -15.90 -9.92 -11.99
CA PRO A 292 -16.67 -10.45 -10.87
C PRO A 292 -16.31 -11.90 -10.52
N ASP A 293 -15.93 -12.69 -11.52
CA ASP A 293 -15.51 -14.08 -11.29
C ASP A 293 -14.15 -14.15 -10.55
N VAL A 294 -13.24 -13.19 -10.83
CA VAL A 294 -11.97 -13.06 -10.10
C VAL A 294 -12.23 -12.63 -8.66
N MET A 295 -13.16 -11.68 -8.43
CA MET A 295 -13.52 -11.24 -7.08
C MET A 295 -14.15 -12.39 -6.28
N LYS A 296 -15.11 -13.13 -6.86
CA LYS A 296 -15.72 -14.32 -6.24
C LYS A 296 -14.71 -15.41 -5.93
N PHE A 297 -13.74 -15.63 -6.83
CA PHE A 297 -12.64 -16.57 -6.57
C PHE A 297 -11.82 -16.14 -5.35
N ALA A 298 -11.42 -14.88 -5.27
CA ALA A 298 -10.70 -14.35 -4.11
C ALA A 298 -11.51 -14.50 -2.81
N GLU A 299 -12.78 -14.13 -2.83
CA GLU A 299 -13.70 -14.26 -1.71
C GLU A 299 -13.83 -15.72 -1.24
N SER A 300 -13.98 -16.67 -2.17
CA SER A 300 -14.06 -18.10 -1.87
C SER A 300 -12.84 -18.66 -1.14
N LEU A 301 -11.68 -18.00 -1.31
CA LEU A 301 -10.43 -18.31 -0.64
C LEU A 301 -10.13 -17.40 0.56
N LYS A 302 -11.05 -16.49 0.92
CA LYS A 302 -10.89 -15.47 1.95
C LYS A 302 -9.67 -14.55 1.69
N MET A 303 -9.36 -14.27 0.43
CA MET A 303 -8.30 -13.39 0.00
C MET A 303 -8.83 -11.99 -0.24
N CYS A 304 -8.03 -10.98 0.11
CA CYS A 304 -8.31 -9.62 -0.32
C CYS A 304 -8.20 -9.51 -1.85
N SER A 305 -9.12 -8.76 -2.44
CA SER A 305 -9.08 -8.49 -3.88
C SER A 305 -9.44 -7.03 -4.19
N GLN A 306 -8.92 -6.55 -5.28
CA GLN A 306 -9.28 -5.25 -5.83
C GLN A 306 -9.33 -5.32 -7.35
N MET A 307 -10.22 -4.54 -7.94
CA MET A 307 -10.22 -4.28 -9.36
C MET A 307 -9.76 -2.85 -9.65
N ASP A 308 -9.09 -2.63 -10.75
CA ASP A 308 -8.73 -1.31 -11.24
C ASP A 308 -8.90 -1.28 -12.78
N PHE A 309 -9.47 -0.23 -13.30
CA PHE A 309 -9.65 -0.01 -14.74
C PHE A 309 -8.80 1.15 -15.25
N ILE A 310 -7.93 1.69 -14.41
CA ILE A 310 -7.07 2.81 -14.78
C ILE A 310 -5.81 2.29 -15.44
N ILE A 311 -5.75 2.39 -16.75
CA ILE A 311 -4.56 2.11 -17.54
C ILE A 311 -3.88 3.44 -17.88
N MET A 312 -2.62 3.60 -17.54
CA MET A 312 -1.83 4.80 -17.85
C MET A 312 -0.94 4.60 -19.08
N GLY A 313 -0.53 5.68 -19.72
CA GLY A 313 0.49 5.68 -20.77
C GLY A 313 1.85 5.17 -20.22
N LYS A 314 2.74 4.74 -21.10
CA LYS A 314 4.04 4.23 -20.72
C LYS A 314 4.93 5.33 -20.11
N GLN A 315 5.95 4.92 -19.38
CA GLN A 315 6.91 5.80 -18.70
C GLN A 315 7.67 6.74 -19.65
N ASP A 316 7.83 6.38 -20.91
CA ASP A 316 8.44 7.16 -21.98
C ASP A 316 7.46 8.05 -22.76
N CYS A 317 6.23 8.20 -22.27
CA CYS A 317 5.14 8.92 -22.92
C CYS A 317 4.61 8.25 -24.21
N ASP A 318 4.97 6.98 -24.49
CA ASP A 318 4.30 6.21 -25.53
C ASP A 318 2.90 5.80 -25.04
N THR A 319 1.90 6.11 -25.87
CA THR A 319 0.49 5.85 -25.57
C THR A 319 -0.07 4.62 -26.28
N SER A 320 0.78 3.82 -26.93
CA SER A 320 0.37 2.65 -27.72
C SER A 320 -0.37 1.58 -26.91
N ASN A 321 -0.08 1.46 -25.59
CA ASN A 321 -0.77 0.53 -24.70
C ASN A 321 -2.22 0.97 -24.36
N LEU A 322 -2.58 2.23 -24.57
CA LEU A 322 -3.89 2.79 -24.21
C LEU A 322 -5.02 2.27 -25.09
N CYS A 323 -4.73 1.68 -26.25
CA CYS A 323 -5.73 0.99 -27.07
C CYS A 323 -6.41 -0.19 -26.33
N ASN A 324 -5.82 -0.65 -25.24
CA ASN A 324 -6.36 -1.71 -24.38
C ASN A 324 -7.32 -1.19 -23.29
N ARG A 325 -7.44 0.11 -23.09
CA ARG A 325 -8.42 0.70 -22.16
C ARG A 325 -9.84 0.33 -22.55
N THR A 326 -10.71 0.22 -21.56
CA THR A 326 -12.16 0.26 -21.79
C THR A 326 -12.53 1.57 -22.48
N SER A 327 -13.47 1.50 -23.43
CA SER A 327 -14.12 2.70 -23.97
C SER A 327 -14.94 3.38 -22.87
N LEU A 328 -15.34 4.63 -23.07
CA LEU A 328 -16.15 5.35 -22.09
C LEU A 328 -17.50 4.66 -21.81
N SER A 329 -18.09 3.99 -22.81
CA SER A 329 -19.31 3.19 -22.62
C SER A 329 -19.05 1.92 -21.82
N GLU A 330 -17.95 1.21 -22.08
CA GLU A 330 -17.54 0.03 -21.29
C GLU A 330 -17.14 0.42 -19.88
N THR A 331 -16.52 1.59 -19.69
CA THR A 331 -16.21 2.13 -18.34
C THR A 331 -17.50 2.45 -17.58
N ARG A 332 -18.53 3.00 -18.24
CA ARG A 332 -19.84 3.22 -17.63
C ARG A 332 -20.46 1.89 -17.19
N GLU A 333 -20.53 0.90 -18.09
CA GLU A 333 -21.03 -0.45 -17.78
C GLU A 333 -20.34 -1.04 -16.56
N LEU A 334 -19.01 -0.93 -16.50
CA LEU A 334 -18.20 -1.42 -15.38
C LEU A 334 -18.52 -0.69 -14.08
N LEU A 335 -18.61 0.64 -14.10
CA LEU A 335 -18.92 1.44 -12.91
C LEU A 335 -20.36 1.21 -12.43
N GLU A 336 -21.31 1.05 -13.33
CA GLU A 336 -22.69 0.69 -12.97
C GLU A 336 -22.73 -0.67 -12.27
N ASP A 337 -22.00 -1.67 -12.78
CA ASP A 337 -21.93 -3.00 -12.16
C ASP A 337 -21.30 -2.92 -10.78
N VAL A 338 -20.16 -2.24 -10.62
CA VAL A 338 -19.47 -2.07 -9.32
C VAL A 338 -20.37 -1.36 -8.30
N ILE A 339 -20.98 -0.24 -8.69
CA ILE A 339 -21.75 0.61 -7.78
C ILE A 339 -23.09 -0.04 -7.39
N LEU A 340 -23.71 -0.77 -8.30
CA LEU A 340 -25.03 -1.36 -8.05
C LEU A 340 -24.96 -2.74 -7.38
N HIS A 341 -23.89 -3.53 -7.59
CA HIS A 341 -23.83 -4.93 -7.20
C HIS A 341 -22.69 -5.29 -6.26
N ALA A 342 -21.55 -4.62 -6.36
CA ALA A 342 -20.33 -5.02 -5.62
C ALA A 342 -20.16 -4.29 -4.28
N VAL A 343 -20.93 -3.24 -4.02
CA VAL A 343 -20.78 -2.42 -2.81
C VAL A 343 -22.04 -2.49 -1.97
N PRO A 344 -21.92 -2.77 -0.66
CA PRO A 344 -23.04 -2.73 0.27
C PRO A 344 -23.76 -1.38 0.22
N MET A 345 -25.09 -1.39 0.27
CA MET A 345 -25.93 -0.18 0.13
C MET A 345 -25.70 0.89 1.21
N ASP A 346 -25.08 0.53 2.32
CA ASP A 346 -24.75 1.37 3.47
C ASP A 346 -23.29 1.87 3.48
N CYS A 347 -22.49 1.53 2.47
CA CYS A 347 -21.11 1.98 2.37
C CYS A 347 -21.03 3.51 2.18
N GLU A 348 -20.38 4.21 3.11
CA GLU A 348 -20.18 5.67 3.07
C GLU A 348 -19.41 6.15 1.82
N TYR A 349 -18.72 5.25 1.12
CA TYR A 349 -17.99 5.56 -0.13
C TYR A 349 -18.92 6.14 -1.21
N PHE A 350 -20.20 5.76 -1.19
CA PHE A 350 -21.23 6.21 -2.15
C PHE A 350 -22.22 7.22 -1.56
N SER A 351 -21.90 7.82 -0.41
CA SER A 351 -22.64 8.98 0.10
C SER A 351 -21.86 10.27 -0.26
N PRO A 352 -21.96 10.76 -1.52
CA PRO A 352 -21.20 11.94 -1.97
C PRO A 352 -21.49 13.17 -1.15
N GLY A 353 -22.69 13.30 -0.61
CA GLY A 353 -23.09 14.43 0.22
C GLY A 353 -22.26 14.64 1.50
N LYS A 354 -21.55 13.63 1.98
CA LYS A 354 -20.67 13.75 3.15
C LYS A 354 -19.18 13.96 2.81
N LYS A 355 -18.69 13.47 1.67
CA LYS A 355 -17.28 13.67 1.25
C LYS A 355 -17.08 14.91 0.39
N ALA A 356 -17.96 15.12 -0.57
CA ALA A 356 -17.85 16.17 -1.58
C ALA A 356 -18.12 17.56 -1.03
N SER A 357 -19.05 17.70 -0.09
CA SER A 357 -19.38 18.99 0.50
C SER A 357 -18.36 19.47 1.54
N MET A 358 -17.31 18.71 1.85
CA MET A 358 -16.41 18.99 2.96
C MET A 358 -15.27 19.94 2.62
N LEU A 359 -14.93 20.14 1.35
CA LEU A 359 -13.82 21.03 0.99
C LEU A 359 -14.27 22.12 0.02
N THR A 360 -14.15 23.37 0.50
CA THR A 360 -14.25 24.53 -0.40
C THR A 360 -13.17 24.44 -1.48
N ALA A 361 -13.35 25.07 -2.63
CA ALA A 361 -12.35 25.13 -3.69
C ALA A 361 -10.99 25.62 -3.14
N GLU A 362 -10.99 26.58 -2.25
CA GLU A 362 -9.79 27.13 -1.61
C GLU A 362 -9.11 26.14 -0.66
N ALA A 363 -9.86 25.35 0.09
CA ALA A 363 -9.31 24.31 0.95
C ALA A 363 -8.71 23.18 0.11
N TRP A 364 -9.37 22.79 -0.98
CA TRP A 364 -8.89 21.79 -1.93
C TRP A 364 -7.59 22.23 -2.61
N LYS A 365 -7.49 23.48 -3.08
CA LYS A 365 -6.26 24.03 -3.69
C LYS A 365 -5.04 23.92 -2.77
N ARG A 366 -5.22 24.00 -1.47
CA ARG A 366 -4.12 23.91 -0.48
C ARG A 366 -3.64 22.50 -0.21
N GLN A 367 -4.39 21.47 -0.56
CA GLN A 367 -3.98 20.10 -0.35
C GLN A 367 -2.82 19.72 -1.27
N LYS A 368 -1.96 18.80 -0.80
CA LYS A 368 -0.95 18.14 -1.62
C LYS A 368 -1.63 17.35 -2.75
N ALA A 369 -1.04 17.35 -3.91
CA ALA A 369 -1.59 16.65 -5.08
C ALA A 369 -1.56 15.12 -4.92
N CYS A 370 -0.55 14.59 -4.25
CA CYS A 370 -0.44 13.16 -3.90
C CYS A 370 0.64 12.92 -2.83
N GLY A 371 0.79 11.65 -2.38
CA GLY A 371 1.80 11.22 -1.41
C GLY A 371 3.23 11.11 -1.96
N ALA A 372 3.41 11.19 -3.27
CA ALA A 372 4.74 11.09 -3.90
C ALA A 372 5.70 12.17 -3.35
N CYS A 373 6.88 11.74 -2.90
CA CYS A 373 7.87 12.58 -2.21
C CYS A 373 7.38 13.20 -0.88
N VAL A 374 6.23 12.82 -0.37
CA VAL A 374 5.72 13.19 0.97
C VAL A 374 5.94 12.05 1.95
N ASN A 375 5.54 10.83 1.58
CA ASN A 375 5.72 9.61 2.36
C ASN A 375 6.27 8.43 1.55
N SER A 376 6.39 8.56 0.24
CA SER A 376 6.81 7.47 -0.64
C SER A 376 7.74 7.93 -1.77
N MET A 377 8.54 6.98 -2.26
CA MET A 377 9.46 7.12 -3.38
C MET A 377 9.64 5.77 -4.07
N CYS A 378 10.04 5.79 -5.33
CA CYS A 378 10.40 4.59 -6.10
C CYS A 378 11.86 4.61 -6.51
N LEU A 379 12.49 3.43 -6.51
CA LEU A 379 13.83 3.18 -7.03
C LEU A 379 13.74 2.27 -8.25
N SER A 380 14.40 2.63 -9.35
CA SER A 380 14.49 1.81 -10.57
C SER A 380 15.69 0.87 -10.57
N PRO A 381 15.73 -0.14 -11.45
CA PRO A 381 16.89 -1.02 -11.61
C PRO A 381 18.14 -0.32 -12.12
N THR A 382 18.02 0.88 -12.72
CA THR A 382 19.14 1.75 -13.12
C THR A 382 19.74 2.53 -11.97
N GLY A 383 19.13 2.48 -10.79
CA GLY A 383 19.51 3.23 -9.61
C GLY A 383 18.91 4.64 -9.55
N ASP A 384 18.03 5.00 -10.45
CA ASP A 384 17.37 6.30 -10.43
C ASP A 384 16.17 6.27 -9.47
N TYR A 385 16.04 7.32 -8.68
CA TYR A 385 14.88 7.55 -7.84
C TYR A 385 13.81 8.34 -8.59
N TYR A 386 12.54 7.93 -8.42
CA TYR A 386 11.38 8.56 -9.03
C TYR A 386 10.29 8.85 -7.98
N PRO A 387 9.37 9.80 -8.24
CA PRO A 387 8.25 10.06 -7.34
C PRO A 387 7.34 8.84 -7.11
N CYS A 388 7.13 8.04 -8.16
CA CYS A 388 6.39 6.77 -8.12
C CYS A 388 6.79 5.88 -9.32
N PRO A 389 6.44 4.58 -9.32
CA PRO A 389 6.93 3.64 -10.33
C PRO A 389 6.60 4.01 -11.79
N GLY A 390 5.42 4.63 -12.01
CA GLY A 390 5.03 5.06 -13.37
C GLY A 390 5.68 6.37 -13.83
N PHE A 391 6.38 7.13 -12.97
CA PHE A 391 6.78 8.51 -13.22
C PHE A 391 8.27 8.66 -13.52
N ALA A 392 8.78 7.88 -14.48
CA ALA A 392 10.20 7.91 -14.88
C ALA A 392 10.64 9.21 -15.54
N GLY A 393 9.71 10.03 -16.08
CA GLY A 393 10.03 11.32 -16.69
C GLY A 393 10.52 12.40 -15.72
N VAL A 394 10.51 12.16 -14.40
CA VAL A 394 10.96 13.10 -13.37
C VAL A 394 11.94 12.41 -12.42
N PRO A 395 13.21 12.23 -12.83
CA PRO A 395 14.24 11.67 -11.95
C PRO A 395 14.51 12.61 -10.78
N LEU A 396 14.59 12.04 -9.57
CA LEU A 396 14.84 12.76 -8.32
C LEU A 396 16.32 12.78 -7.94
N GLY A 397 17.07 11.77 -8.36
CA GLY A 397 18.47 11.52 -8.08
C GLY A 397 18.84 10.09 -8.46
N ASN A 398 20.09 9.66 -8.15
CA ASN A 398 20.57 8.33 -8.49
C ASN A 398 21.41 7.74 -7.35
N CYS A 399 21.14 6.49 -6.94
CA CYS A 399 21.76 5.82 -5.81
C CYS A 399 23.27 5.53 -5.95
N TYR A 400 23.82 5.67 -7.14
CA TYR A 400 25.27 5.59 -7.37
C TYR A 400 26.00 6.92 -7.22
N LYS A 401 25.25 8.03 -7.11
CA LYS A 401 25.79 9.40 -7.04
C LYS A 401 25.51 10.07 -5.70
N GLN A 402 24.42 9.71 -5.06
CA GLN A 402 23.90 10.37 -3.86
C GLN A 402 23.31 9.32 -2.92
N SER A 403 23.36 9.56 -1.60
CA SER A 403 22.63 8.75 -0.63
C SER A 403 21.11 8.96 -0.78
N LEU A 404 20.33 7.98 -0.31
CA LEU A 404 18.88 8.09 -0.27
C LEU A 404 18.42 9.33 0.53
N ARG A 405 19.09 9.58 1.67
CA ARG A 405 18.84 10.77 2.51
C ARG A 405 19.09 12.07 1.75
N GLU A 406 20.21 12.18 1.02
CA GLU A 406 20.50 13.38 0.22
C GLU A 406 19.43 13.60 -0.85
N VAL A 407 18.99 12.54 -1.56
CA VAL A 407 17.93 12.66 -2.56
C VAL A 407 16.61 13.08 -1.91
N TRP A 408 16.28 12.53 -0.75
CA TRP A 408 15.04 12.86 -0.05
C TRP A 408 15.01 14.28 0.50
N GLU A 409 16.10 14.74 1.13
CA GLU A 409 16.15 15.99 1.88
C GLU A 409 16.61 17.18 1.03
N THR A 410 17.54 16.97 0.08
CA THR A 410 18.24 18.06 -0.59
C THR A 410 17.91 18.23 -2.06
N SER A 411 17.50 17.17 -2.77
CA SER A 411 17.19 17.24 -4.20
C SER A 411 16.12 18.28 -4.53
N ASP A 412 16.43 19.20 -5.46
CA ASP A 412 15.48 20.20 -5.93
C ASP A 412 14.29 19.57 -6.65
N ALA A 413 14.49 18.43 -7.34
CA ALA A 413 13.43 17.70 -7.99
C ALA A 413 12.45 17.09 -6.94
N THR A 414 12.99 16.50 -5.86
CA THR A 414 12.20 16.00 -4.73
C THR A 414 11.39 17.11 -4.08
N LYS A 415 12.03 18.24 -3.76
CA LYS A 415 11.37 19.42 -3.16
C LYS A 415 10.28 19.97 -4.07
N ARG A 416 10.54 20.05 -5.38
CA ARG A 416 9.56 20.53 -6.36
C ARG A 416 8.31 19.64 -6.39
N ILE A 417 8.46 18.31 -6.49
CA ILE A 417 7.30 17.40 -6.48
C ILE A 417 6.54 17.47 -5.15
N ARG A 418 7.27 17.43 -4.03
CA ARG A 418 6.72 17.55 -2.68
C ARG A 418 5.92 18.83 -2.46
N SER A 419 6.30 19.92 -3.10
CA SER A 419 5.64 21.23 -2.98
C SER A 419 4.34 21.34 -3.78
N VAL A 420 4.08 20.43 -4.71
CA VAL A 420 2.90 20.51 -5.58
C VAL A 420 1.62 20.37 -4.77
N THR A 421 0.76 21.37 -4.91
CA THR A 421 -0.60 21.36 -4.38
C THR A 421 -1.61 21.30 -5.54
N ASN A 422 -2.85 21.04 -5.21
CA ASN A 422 -3.93 20.98 -6.19
C ASN A 422 -4.16 22.31 -6.92
N ALA A 423 -3.69 23.45 -6.36
CA ALA A 423 -3.74 24.75 -7.02
C ALA A 423 -3.02 24.79 -8.40
N ARG A 424 -2.10 23.83 -8.64
CA ARG A 424 -1.37 23.74 -9.93
C ARG A 424 -2.22 23.20 -11.08
N PHE A 425 -3.39 22.62 -10.81
CA PHE A 425 -4.28 22.06 -11.83
C PHE A 425 -5.38 23.07 -12.15
N GLU A 426 -5.14 23.88 -13.19
CA GLU A 426 -6.07 24.93 -13.60
C GLU A 426 -7.46 24.37 -13.94
N GLY A 427 -8.49 25.05 -13.47
CA GLY A 427 -9.89 24.68 -13.71
C GLY A 427 -10.41 23.48 -12.89
N CYS A 428 -9.52 22.70 -12.24
CA CYS A 428 -9.94 21.52 -11.48
C CYS A 428 -10.63 21.86 -10.16
N ALA A 429 -10.28 22.99 -9.54
CA ALA A 429 -10.88 23.41 -8.27
C ALA A 429 -12.37 23.73 -8.37
N GLU A 430 -12.81 24.26 -9.52
CA GLU A 430 -14.18 24.62 -9.83
C GLU A 430 -14.91 23.54 -10.67
N CYS A 431 -14.24 22.42 -10.95
CA CYS A 431 -14.82 21.32 -11.72
C CYS A 431 -15.93 20.62 -10.90
N LYS A 432 -17.10 20.47 -11.51
CA LYS A 432 -18.25 19.79 -10.88
C LYS A 432 -18.01 18.30 -10.62
N ASP A 433 -17.08 17.69 -11.34
CA ASP A 433 -16.74 16.26 -11.24
C ASP A 433 -15.49 16.03 -10.35
N ARG A 434 -14.97 17.08 -9.68
CA ARG A 434 -13.75 17.06 -8.87
C ARG A 434 -13.73 15.96 -7.82
N ASP A 435 -14.84 15.79 -7.13
CA ASP A 435 -14.94 14.87 -6.00
C ASP A 435 -15.03 13.39 -6.42
N TYR A 436 -15.21 13.16 -7.72
CA TYR A 436 -15.21 11.85 -8.37
C TYR A 436 -13.93 11.60 -9.19
N CYS A 437 -12.95 12.52 -9.09
CA CYS A 437 -11.71 12.49 -9.85
C CYS A 437 -10.52 12.23 -8.94
N SER A 438 -9.61 11.34 -9.34
CA SER A 438 -8.29 11.23 -8.74
C SER A 438 -7.23 11.82 -9.67
N ILE A 439 -6.86 13.08 -9.39
CA ILE A 439 -5.78 13.76 -10.11
C ILE A 439 -4.47 13.02 -9.89
N CYS A 440 -3.70 12.82 -10.98
CA CYS A 440 -2.42 12.14 -10.92
C CYS A 440 -1.40 12.80 -11.87
N MET A 441 -0.34 13.36 -11.30
CA MET A 441 0.76 13.97 -12.07
C MET A 441 1.41 13.00 -13.04
N CYS A 442 1.60 11.75 -12.60
CA CYS A 442 2.20 10.70 -13.41
C CYS A 442 1.36 10.38 -14.66
N ARG A 443 0.06 10.14 -14.50
CA ARG A 443 -0.85 9.86 -15.62
C ARG A 443 -0.93 11.03 -16.58
N ASN A 444 -1.01 12.25 -16.05
CA ASN A 444 -0.99 13.45 -16.89
C ASN A 444 0.27 13.52 -17.72
N TYR A 445 1.45 13.36 -17.08
CA TYR A 445 2.73 13.44 -17.77
C TYR A 445 2.87 12.38 -18.85
N ASN A 446 2.57 11.12 -18.52
CA ASN A 446 2.72 10.00 -19.47
C ASN A 446 1.80 10.11 -20.70
N GLU A 447 0.70 10.87 -20.61
CA GLU A 447 -0.24 11.02 -21.73
C GLU A 447 -0.16 12.36 -22.45
N THR A 448 0.31 13.41 -21.78
CA THR A 448 0.34 14.77 -22.35
C THR A 448 1.71 15.39 -22.44
N GLY A 449 2.74 14.80 -21.80
CA GLY A 449 4.05 15.38 -21.63
C GLY A 449 4.12 16.46 -20.54
N ASP A 450 2.99 16.81 -19.91
CA ASP A 450 2.90 17.84 -18.87
C ASP A 450 2.14 17.31 -17.66
N MET A 451 2.82 17.27 -16.50
CA MET A 451 2.25 16.74 -15.25
C MET A 451 1.06 17.55 -14.70
N PHE A 452 0.93 18.80 -15.13
CA PHE A 452 -0.15 19.71 -14.67
C PHE A 452 -1.33 19.79 -15.63
N LYS A 453 -1.19 19.26 -16.84
CA LYS A 453 -2.25 19.21 -17.84
C LYS A 453 -3.06 17.93 -17.69
N PRO A 454 -4.31 18.00 -17.20
CA PRO A 454 -5.14 16.80 -17.04
C PRO A 454 -5.31 16.05 -18.36
N ALA A 455 -5.06 14.76 -18.36
CA ALA A 455 -5.36 13.91 -19.51
C ALA A 455 -6.88 13.74 -19.63
N GLN A 456 -7.45 14.08 -20.78
CA GLN A 456 -8.90 14.19 -21.04
C GLN A 456 -9.66 12.92 -20.64
N HIS A 457 -9.08 11.75 -20.90
CA HIS A 457 -9.72 10.47 -20.55
C HIS A 457 -10.13 10.41 -19.06
N PHE A 458 -9.28 10.89 -18.14
CA PHE A 458 -9.59 10.85 -16.71
C PHE A 458 -10.65 11.86 -16.31
N CYS A 459 -10.75 12.99 -17.01
CA CYS A 459 -11.86 13.92 -16.85
C CYS A 459 -13.20 13.28 -17.28
N ASP A 460 -13.18 12.54 -18.39
CA ASP A 460 -14.36 11.82 -18.88
C ASP A 460 -14.77 10.67 -17.94
N VAL A 461 -13.81 9.94 -17.40
CA VAL A 461 -14.04 8.91 -16.37
C VAL A 461 -14.64 9.51 -15.10
N ALA A 462 -14.11 10.64 -14.63
CA ALA A 462 -14.64 11.32 -13.44
C ALA A 462 -16.11 11.76 -13.65
N ARG A 463 -16.44 12.29 -14.83
CA ARG A 463 -17.82 12.63 -15.19
C ARG A 463 -18.75 11.42 -15.19
N ILE A 464 -18.32 10.31 -15.79
CA ILE A 464 -19.10 9.06 -15.80
C ILE A 464 -19.32 8.55 -14.38
N ASN A 465 -18.28 8.56 -13.54
CA ASN A 465 -18.37 8.15 -12.15
C ASN A 465 -19.40 9.01 -11.38
N HIS A 466 -19.36 10.33 -11.55
CA HIS A 466 -20.33 11.25 -10.98
C HIS A 466 -21.77 10.90 -11.42
N GLU A 467 -22.02 10.76 -12.72
CA GLU A 467 -23.33 10.44 -13.28
C GLU A 467 -23.89 9.12 -12.75
N VAL A 468 -23.07 8.07 -12.68
CA VAL A 468 -23.46 6.73 -12.18
C VAL A 468 -23.78 6.76 -10.69
N VAL A 469 -22.98 7.46 -9.89
CA VAL A 469 -23.24 7.62 -8.45
C VAL A 469 -24.53 8.39 -8.21
N ASP A 470 -24.78 9.49 -8.92
CA ASP A 470 -26.01 10.26 -8.81
C ASP A 470 -27.24 9.44 -9.21
N GLU A 471 -27.13 8.60 -10.23
CA GLU A 471 -28.21 7.72 -10.65
C GLU A 471 -28.50 6.64 -9.59
N ALA A 472 -27.46 6.02 -9.03
CA ALA A 472 -27.59 5.03 -7.96
C ALA A 472 -28.28 5.62 -6.74
N GLN A 473 -27.94 6.87 -6.34
CA GLN A 473 -28.58 7.55 -5.22
C GLN A 473 -30.06 7.86 -5.50
N ARG A 474 -30.39 8.37 -6.69
CA ARG A 474 -31.81 8.61 -7.06
C ARG A 474 -32.62 7.32 -6.98
N ARG A 475 -32.09 6.20 -7.47
CA ARG A 475 -32.76 4.88 -7.37
C ARG A 475 -32.98 4.47 -5.91
N ARG A 476 -32.01 4.69 -5.02
CA ARG A 476 -32.13 4.40 -3.57
C ARG A 476 -33.23 5.23 -2.91
N MET A 477 -33.28 6.54 -3.17
CA MET A 477 -34.31 7.42 -2.62
C MET A 477 -35.71 6.97 -3.04
N LEU A 478 -35.91 6.64 -4.32
CA LEU A 478 -37.20 6.15 -4.83
C LEU A 478 -37.61 4.81 -4.21
N LEU A 479 -36.68 3.93 -3.89
CA LEU A 479 -36.95 2.65 -3.21
C LEU A 479 -37.32 2.87 -1.75
N ALA A 480 -36.64 3.79 -1.06
CA ALA A 480 -36.96 4.14 0.33
C ALA A 480 -38.37 4.75 0.45
N GLU A 481 -38.74 5.67 -0.46
CA GLU A 481 -40.08 6.26 -0.54
C GLU A 481 -41.19 5.22 -0.78
N LYS A 482 -40.89 4.14 -1.50
CA LYS A 482 -41.85 3.06 -1.79
C LYS A 482 -41.92 1.99 -0.68
N GLY A 483 -41.21 2.16 0.44
CA GLY A 483 -41.23 1.22 1.57
C GLY A 483 -40.64 -0.16 1.27
N THR A 484 -39.82 -0.28 0.22
CA THR A 484 -39.17 -1.53 -0.20
C THR A 484 -37.68 -1.56 0.14
N ALA A 485 -37.22 -0.69 1.03
CA ALA A 485 -35.87 -0.77 1.56
C ALA A 485 -35.74 -2.00 2.49
N ARG A 486 -35.06 -3.04 2.04
CA ARG A 486 -34.54 -4.15 2.86
C ARG A 486 -33.08 -3.91 3.16
#